data_4ab895f408a7fbdd64159965676f3e6a
#
_entry.id   4ab895f408a7fbdd64159965676f3e6a
#
_cell.length_a   1.000
_cell.length_b   1.000
_cell.length_c   1.000
_cell.angle_alpha   90.00
_cell.angle_beta   90.00
_cell.angle_gamma   90.00
#
_symmetry.space_group_name_H-M   'P 1'
#
loop_
_entity.id
_entity.type
_entity.pdbx_description
1 polymer ?
#
loop_
_entity_poly.entity_id
_entity_poly.type
_entity_poly.pdbx_seq_one_letter_code
_entity_poly.pdbx_strand_id
1 'polypeptide(L)'
;GTRGDWDWEAAFVKSQAQSNDVTTNRLSNNLLKEALYDSTEAAYNPFSAGINSNIERALIDVYRKGVSDLMMVDFKISSNDLWEMPGGNVGMLVGLEYRDEEISDDRDPRLDGTITYTDYEGDTYPLVGDVVNSSPTGDVQGSRNVVSAFTELQIPLTDKINMQAAVRHETFSDYGDSTVAKLALGWDIAPWVDFRASASTAFRAPNIIQMNEKTVVRSGTRYDRAAFQVNAVQSVENVIDSDSRYTIQRMATGA
;
A
#
# COMPACT_ATOMS: atom_id res chain seq x y z
N GLY A 1 -16.93 12.97 -29.97
CA GLY A 1 -17.82 13.44 -31.02
C GLY A 1 -18.67 14.61 -30.56
N THR A 2 -19.25 15.33 -31.49
CA THR A 2 -20.10 16.51 -31.22
C THR A 2 -21.43 16.36 -31.96
N ARG A 3 -22.53 16.74 -31.31
CA ARG A 3 -23.86 16.82 -31.94
C ARG A 3 -24.68 17.94 -31.32
N GLY A 4 -24.91 19.03 -32.08
CA GLY A 4 -25.51 20.26 -31.56
C GLY A 4 -24.59 20.86 -30.49
N ASP A 5 -25.16 21.21 -29.34
CA ASP A 5 -24.44 21.80 -28.19
C ASP A 5 -23.86 20.76 -27.22
N TRP A 6 -23.86 19.50 -27.65
CA TRP A 6 -23.35 18.37 -26.86
C TRP A 6 -22.07 17.78 -27.44
N ASP A 7 -21.08 17.66 -26.59
CA ASP A 7 -19.85 16.92 -26.84
C ASP A 7 -19.88 15.60 -26.07
N TRP A 8 -19.35 14.54 -26.68
CA TRP A 8 -19.23 13.25 -26.04
C TRP A 8 -17.86 12.63 -26.29
N GLU A 9 -17.40 11.91 -25.29
CA GLU A 9 -16.11 11.19 -25.32
C GLU A 9 -16.30 9.81 -24.70
N ALA A 10 -15.66 8.81 -25.30
CA ALA A 10 -15.52 7.49 -24.72
C ALA A 10 -14.05 7.07 -24.79
N ALA A 11 -13.55 6.48 -23.72
CA ALA A 11 -12.19 5.97 -23.68
C ALA A 11 -12.16 4.55 -23.10
N PHE A 12 -11.17 3.79 -23.56
CA PHE A 12 -10.81 2.49 -23.04
C PHE A 12 -9.31 2.49 -22.73
N VAL A 13 -8.96 2.04 -21.54
CA VAL A 13 -7.57 1.90 -21.09
C VAL A 13 -7.37 0.48 -20.60
N LYS A 14 -6.28 -0.14 -21.03
CA LYS A 14 -5.74 -1.37 -20.46
C LYS A 14 -4.27 -1.17 -20.18
N SER A 15 -3.86 -1.43 -18.95
CA SER A 15 -2.48 -1.27 -18.48
C SER A 15 -2.10 -2.44 -17.61
N GLN A 16 -0.85 -2.89 -17.73
CA GLN A 16 -0.24 -3.87 -16.86
C GLN A 16 1.11 -3.34 -16.42
N ALA A 17 1.39 -3.46 -15.13
CA ALA A 17 2.70 -3.22 -14.55
C ALA A 17 3.20 -4.50 -13.90
N GLN A 18 4.46 -4.84 -14.15
CA GLN A 18 5.10 -6.01 -13.56
C GLN A 18 6.43 -5.61 -12.94
N SER A 19 6.69 -6.09 -11.72
CA SER A 19 7.97 -5.98 -11.01
C SER A 19 8.49 -7.38 -10.72
N ASN A 20 9.75 -7.61 -11.02
CA ASN A 20 10.47 -8.84 -10.67
C ASN A 20 11.74 -8.42 -9.92
N ASP A 21 11.70 -8.53 -8.61
CA ASP A 21 12.81 -8.19 -7.75
C ASP A 21 13.53 -9.46 -7.29
N VAL A 22 14.86 -9.47 -7.40
CA VAL A 22 15.72 -10.52 -6.84
C VAL A 22 16.70 -9.85 -5.88
N THR A 23 16.65 -10.27 -4.62
CA THR A 23 17.62 -9.83 -3.62
C THR A 23 18.62 -10.94 -3.39
N THR A 24 19.87 -10.69 -3.73
CA THR A 24 20.96 -11.66 -3.65
C THR A 24 21.69 -11.59 -2.31
N ASN A 25 22.40 -12.66 -1.98
CA ASN A 25 23.27 -12.75 -0.79
C ASN A 25 22.51 -12.50 0.54
N ARG A 26 21.27 -12.96 0.64
CA ARG A 26 20.56 -12.99 1.92
C ARG A 26 20.98 -14.21 2.72
N LEU A 27 20.99 -14.07 4.04
CA LEU A 27 21.26 -15.19 4.94
C LEU A 27 19.98 -15.98 5.23
N SER A 28 20.03 -17.31 5.02
CA SER A 28 19.03 -18.24 5.50
C SER A 28 19.31 -18.63 6.94
N ASN A 29 18.34 -18.49 7.84
CA ASN A 29 18.44 -18.92 9.22
C ASN A 29 18.68 -20.44 9.34
N ASN A 30 17.98 -21.24 8.52
CA ASN A 30 18.11 -22.69 8.54
C ASN A 30 19.49 -23.14 8.02
N LEU A 31 19.95 -22.60 6.88
CA LEU A 31 21.27 -22.94 6.34
C LEU A 31 22.41 -22.39 7.21
N LEU A 32 22.22 -21.22 7.82
CA LEU A 32 23.21 -20.67 8.76
C LEU A 32 23.34 -21.55 10.00
N LYS A 33 22.23 -22.04 10.55
CA LYS A 33 22.22 -23.01 11.63
C LYS A 33 23.01 -24.27 11.23
N GLU A 34 22.72 -24.86 10.08
CA GLU A 34 23.43 -26.03 9.58
C GLU A 34 24.94 -25.77 9.42
N ALA A 35 25.31 -24.60 8.90
CA ALA A 35 26.71 -24.23 8.72
C ALA A 35 27.45 -24.01 10.05
N LEU A 36 26.78 -23.44 11.07
CA LEU A 36 27.37 -23.22 12.40
C LEU A 36 27.54 -24.50 13.21
N TYR A 37 26.62 -25.45 13.08
CA TYR A 37 26.64 -26.73 13.83
C TYR A 37 27.33 -27.88 13.06
N ASP A 38 27.87 -27.60 11.87
CA ASP A 38 28.69 -28.59 11.12
C ASP A 38 29.98 -28.86 11.88
N SER A 39 30.30 -30.12 12.09
CA SER A 39 31.53 -30.56 12.78
C SER A 39 32.71 -30.82 11.83
N THR A 40 32.57 -30.56 10.55
CA THR A 40 33.57 -30.76 9.51
C THR A 40 34.33 -29.47 9.16
N GLU A 41 35.32 -29.55 8.28
CA GLU A 41 36.01 -28.37 7.74
C GLU A 41 35.10 -27.45 6.91
N ALA A 42 33.92 -27.93 6.53
CA ALA A 42 32.92 -27.16 5.82
C ALA A 42 32.09 -26.24 6.74
N ALA A 43 32.32 -26.28 8.05
CA ALA A 43 31.66 -25.43 9.02
C ALA A 43 31.89 -23.94 8.75
N TYR A 44 30.87 -23.11 9.07
CA TYR A 44 31.08 -21.68 9.19
C TYR A 44 31.58 -21.32 10.59
N ASN A 45 32.78 -20.79 10.67
CA ASN A 45 33.36 -20.32 11.92
C ASN A 45 33.48 -18.79 11.92
N PRO A 46 32.58 -18.05 12.60
CA PRO A 46 32.61 -16.59 12.64
C PRO A 46 33.85 -16.03 13.37
N PHE A 47 34.55 -16.85 14.17
CA PHE A 47 35.75 -16.46 14.94
C PHE A 47 37.05 -16.78 14.25
N SER A 48 37.03 -17.33 13.03
CA SER A 48 38.20 -17.79 12.30
C SER A 48 39.04 -16.69 11.65
N ALA A 49 38.68 -15.44 11.79
CA ALA A 49 39.26 -14.28 11.07
C ALA A 49 39.29 -14.47 9.53
N GLY A 50 38.31 -15.18 8.99
CA GLY A 50 38.16 -15.44 7.57
C GLY A 50 38.86 -16.71 7.04
N ILE A 51 39.58 -17.47 7.87
CA ILE A 51 40.32 -18.66 7.42
C ILE A 51 39.36 -19.81 7.07
N ASN A 52 38.30 -20.01 7.86
CA ASN A 52 37.26 -21.03 7.65
C ASN A 52 35.87 -20.34 7.53
N SER A 53 35.82 -19.35 6.70
CA SER A 53 34.58 -18.58 6.47
C SER A 53 33.80 -19.20 5.32
N ASN A 54 33.05 -20.28 5.59
CA ASN A 54 32.20 -20.95 4.62
C ASN A 54 30.77 -20.36 4.67
N ILE A 55 30.64 -19.03 4.81
CA ILE A 55 29.37 -18.32 4.92
C ILE A 55 28.52 -18.47 3.65
N GLU A 56 29.14 -18.69 2.50
CA GLU A 56 28.50 -18.87 1.21
C GLU A 56 27.44 -19.99 1.21
N ARG A 57 27.61 -20.98 2.08
CA ARG A 57 26.63 -22.08 2.27
C ARG A 57 25.30 -21.61 2.79
N ALA A 58 25.28 -20.49 3.50
CA ALA A 58 24.07 -19.91 4.10
C ALA A 58 23.49 -18.77 3.27
N LEU A 59 24.16 -18.38 2.17
CA LEU A 59 23.68 -17.33 1.28
C LEU A 59 22.67 -17.90 0.29
N ILE A 60 21.61 -17.13 0.11
CA ILE A 60 20.50 -17.43 -0.80
C ILE A 60 20.11 -16.19 -1.58
N ASP A 61 19.50 -16.42 -2.70
CA ASP A 61 18.78 -15.39 -3.45
C ASP A 61 17.29 -15.61 -3.24
N VAL A 62 16.56 -14.53 -3.02
CA VAL A 62 15.11 -14.54 -2.84
C VAL A 62 14.44 -13.60 -3.81
N TYR A 63 13.25 -13.97 -4.26
CA TYR A 63 12.49 -13.18 -5.22
C TYR A 63 11.22 -12.58 -4.63
N ARG A 64 10.73 -11.56 -5.31
CA ARG A 64 9.37 -11.02 -5.17
C ARG A 64 8.88 -10.60 -6.54
N LYS A 65 7.69 -11.07 -6.91
CA LYS A 65 7.04 -10.75 -8.18
C LYS A 65 5.74 -10.02 -7.91
N GLY A 66 5.62 -8.81 -8.42
CA GLY A 66 4.42 -8.02 -8.35
C GLY A 66 3.80 -7.87 -9.74
N VAL A 67 2.50 -8.06 -9.85
CA VAL A 67 1.73 -7.77 -11.07
C VAL A 67 0.54 -6.90 -10.67
N SER A 68 0.29 -5.88 -11.47
CA SER A 68 -0.89 -5.02 -11.33
C SER A 68 -1.50 -4.81 -12.70
N ASP A 69 -2.75 -5.21 -12.84
CA ASP A 69 -3.56 -5.04 -14.05
C ASP A 69 -4.64 -4.00 -13.80
N LEU A 70 -4.86 -3.16 -14.80
CA LEU A 70 -5.92 -2.16 -14.82
C LEU A 70 -6.64 -2.23 -16.16
N MET A 71 -7.97 -2.33 -16.10
CA MET A 71 -8.86 -2.08 -17.23
C MET A 71 -9.85 -0.98 -16.84
N MET A 72 -10.03 0.00 -17.70
CA MET A 72 -10.96 1.10 -17.46
C MET A 72 -11.72 1.42 -18.75
N VAL A 73 -13.00 1.68 -18.61
CA VAL A 73 -13.88 2.22 -19.63
C VAL A 73 -14.56 3.45 -19.06
N ASP A 74 -14.52 4.54 -19.77
CA ASP A 74 -15.26 5.73 -19.37
C ASP A 74 -16.04 6.33 -20.56
N PHE A 75 -17.15 6.98 -20.20
CA PHE A 75 -17.99 7.74 -21.11
C PHE A 75 -18.36 9.06 -20.45
N LYS A 76 -18.20 10.14 -21.20
CA LYS A 76 -18.52 11.49 -20.76
C LYS A 76 -19.36 12.19 -21.81
N ILE A 77 -20.30 12.99 -21.34
CA ILE A 77 -21.09 13.91 -22.17
C ILE A 77 -21.07 15.28 -21.52
N SER A 78 -20.90 16.32 -22.29
CA SER A 78 -20.87 17.69 -21.81
C SER A 78 -21.57 18.65 -22.75
N SER A 79 -22.08 19.74 -22.17
CA SER A 79 -22.58 20.88 -22.91
C SER A 79 -22.20 22.15 -22.16
N ASN A 80 -21.84 23.19 -22.91
CA ASN A 80 -21.58 24.52 -22.38
C ASN A 80 -22.78 25.46 -22.52
N ASP A 81 -23.90 24.94 -22.98
CA ASP A 81 -25.13 25.72 -23.27
C ASP A 81 -26.35 24.98 -22.75
N LEU A 82 -26.40 24.72 -21.44
CA LEU A 82 -27.51 24.00 -20.82
C LEU A 82 -28.72 24.94 -20.56
N TRP A 83 -28.46 26.10 -19.98
CA TRP A 83 -29.42 27.22 -19.83
C TRP A 83 -28.67 28.54 -19.59
N GLU A 84 -29.31 29.65 -19.89
CA GLU A 84 -28.74 30.98 -19.76
C GLU A 84 -28.89 31.53 -18.34
N MET A 85 -27.81 32.11 -17.81
CA MET A 85 -27.74 32.83 -16.54
C MET A 85 -27.25 34.26 -16.81
N PRO A 86 -27.40 35.22 -15.87
CA PRO A 86 -26.93 36.58 -16.07
C PRO A 86 -25.44 36.75 -16.42
N GLY A 87 -24.61 35.79 -16.02
CA GLY A 87 -23.18 35.77 -16.33
C GLY A 87 -22.78 34.90 -17.53
N GLY A 88 -23.75 34.34 -18.25
CA GLY A 88 -23.52 33.46 -19.41
C GLY A 88 -24.19 32.09 -19.28
N ASN A 89 -23.85 31.18 -20.14
CA ASN A 89 -24.49 29.87 -20.20
C ASN A 89 -23.86 28.89 -19.17
N VAL A 90 -24.73 28.08 -18.58
CA VAL A 90 -24.31 27.02 -17.65
C VAL A 90 -23.74 25.86 -18.42
N GLY A 91 -22.52 25.48 -18.04
CA GLY A 91 -21.86 24.26 -18.52
C GLY A 91 -22.14 23.06 -17.61
N MET A 92 -22.32 21.89 -18.21
CA MET A 92 -22.49 20.62 -17.50
C MET A 92 -21.64 19.53 -18.12
N LEU A 93 -21.08 18.68 -17.25
CA LEU A 93 -20.47 17.43 -17.62
C LEU A 93 -21.08 16.31 -16.80
N VAL A 94 -21.43 15.21 -17.44
CA VAL A 94 -21.85 13.95 -16.80
C VAL A 94 -20.98 12.83 -17.31
N GLY A 95 -20.53 11.95 -16.44
CA GLY A 95 -19.70 10.82 -16.81
C GLY A 95 -20.02 9.56 -16.03
N LEU A 96 -19.73 8.44 -16.67
CA LEU A 96 -19.76 7.11 -16.12
C LEU A 96 -18.38 6.47 -16.33
N GLU A 97 -17.89 5.73 -15.35
CA GLU A 97 -16.61 5.02 -15.40
C GLU A 97 -16.79 3.63 -14.80
N TYR A 98 -16.25 2.64 -15.48
CA TYR A 98 -16.03 1.30 -14.95
C TYR A 98 -14.55 1.01 -14.91
N ARG A 99 -14.06 0.53 -13.78
CA ARG A 99 -12.67 0.18 -13.56
C ARG A 99 -12.57 -1.21 -12.94
N ASP A 100 -11.69 -2.02 -13.50
CA ASP A 100 -11.30 -3.32 -12.98
C ASP A 100 -9.82 -3.28 -12.63
N GLU A 101 -9.50 -3.62 -11.40
CA GLU A 101 -8.14 -3.62 -10.85
C GLU A 101 -7.83 -5.01 -10.30
N GLU A 102 -6.68 -5.56 -10.69
CA GLU A 102 -6.17 -6.81 -10.15
C GLU A 102 -4.73 -6.63 -9.69
N ILE A 103 -4.40 -7.18 -8.53
CA ILE A 103 -3.06 -7.15 -7.95
C ILE A 103 -2.66 -8.55 -7.50
N SER A 104 -1.42 -8.93 -7.80
CA SER A 104 -0.76 -10.12 -7.29
C SER A 104 0.63 -9.74 -6.77
N ASP A 105 0.98 -10.17 -5.55
CA ASP A 105 2.29 -10.03 -4.92
C ASP A 105 2.73 -11.42 -4.46
N ASP A 106 3.59 -12.07 -5.25
CA ASP A 106 4.14 -13.43 -5.04
C ASP A 106 5.56 -13.30 -4.49
N ARG A 107 5.79 -13.89 -3.34
CA ARG A 107 7.06 -13.83 -2.61
C ARG A 107 7.70 -15.20 -2.56
N ASP A 108 9.03 -15.19 -2.47
CA ASP A 108 9.79 -16.41 -2.22
C ASP A 108 9.27 -17.15 -0.97
N PRO A 109 9.12 -18.49 -0.98
CA PRO A 109 8.68 -19.28 0.16
C PRO A 109 9.45 -19.05 1.47
N ARG A 110 10.66 -18.50 1.39
CA ARG A 110 11.46 -18.11 2.54
C ARG A 110 11.08 -16.73 3.12
N LEU A 111 10.29 -15.96 2.37
CA LEU A 111 9.80 -14.63 2.77
C LEU A 111 8.31 -14.63 3.11
N ASP A 112 7.52 -15.53 2.52
CA ASP A 112 6.07 -15.58 2.70
C ASP A 112 5.62 -16.33 3.98
N GLY A 113 6.54 -17.08 4.60
CA GLY A 113 6.29 -17.89 5.79
C GLY A 113 6.00 -19.35 5.51
N THR A 114 6.10 -19.80 4.25
CA THR A 114 6.03 -21.24 3.89
C THR A 114 7.21 -21.99 4.47
N ILE A 115 8.44 -21.42 4.37
CA ILE A 115 9.64 -21.95 5.01
C ILE A 115 9.94 -21.09 6.23
N THR A 116 9.73 -21.68 7.41
CA THR A 116 9.96 -21.03 8.71
C THR A 116 11.30 -21.50 9.32
N TYR A 117 11.76 -20.78 10.32
CA TYR A 117 12.96 -21.14 11.07
C TYR A 117 12.69 -22.31 12.02
N THR A 118 13.60 -23.27 12.01
CA THR A 118 13.67 -24.38 12.98
C THR A 118 15.05 -24.35 13.63
N ASP A 119 15.12 -24.28 14.96
CA ASP A 119 16.39 -24.24 15.69
C ASP A 119 17.09 -25.61 15.74
N TYR A 120 18.24 -25.67 16.43
CA TYR A 120 19.04 -26.88 16.54
C TYR A 120 18.40 -27.94 17.46
N GLU A 121 17.49 -27.55 18.33
CA GLU A 121 16.73 -28.45 19.21
C GLU A 121 15.53 -29.06 18.48
N GLY A 122 15.20 -28.54 17.29
CA GLY A 122 14.10 -29.02 16.45
C GLY A 122 12.80 -28.23 16.65
N ASP A 123 12.85 -27.15 17.44
CA ASP A 123 11.70 -26.29 17.66
C ASP A 123 11.48 -25.36 16.47
N THR A 124 10.25 -25.36 15.97
CA THR A 124 9.86 -24.53 14.81
C THR A 124 9.17 -23.26 15.26
N TYR A 125 9.58 -22.14 14.68
CA TYR A 125 9.07 -20.81 14.99
C TYR A 125 8.20 -20.30 13.81
N PRO A 126 6.88 -20.49 13.86
CA PRO A 126 5.99 -20.23 12.72
C PRO A 126 5.89 -18.75 12.31
N LEU A 127 6.32 -17.84 13.18
CA LEU A 127 6.32 -16.41 12.94
C LEU A 127 7.72 -15.83 12.64
N VAL A 128 8.71 -16.71 12.48
CA VAL A 128 10.08 -16.35 12.10
C VAL A 128 10.36 -16.94 10.72
N GLY A 129 10.59 -16.08 9.74
CA GLY A 129 10.95 -16.51 8.39
C GLY A 129 12.37 -17.06 8.33
N ASP A 130 12.64 -17.82 7.27
CA ASP A 130 13.98 -18.37 7.05
C ASP A 130 15.03 -17.28 6.73
N VAL A 131 14.61 -16.14 6.22
CA VAL A 131 15.55 -15.04 5.89
C VAL A 131 15.84 -14.19 7.13
N VAL A 132 17.14 -14.08 7.47
CA VAL A 132 17.59 -13.26 8.60
C VAL A 132 17.12 -11.82 8.46
N ASN A 133 16.60 -11.24 9.56
CA ASN A 133 16.01 -9.90 9.62
C ASN A 133 14.79 -9.70 8.71
N SER A 134 14.08 -10.77 8.39
CA SER A 134 12.81 -10.71 7.66
C SER A 134 11.67 -11.19 8.55
N SER A 135 10.53 -10.53 8.44
CA SER A 135 9.27 -11.01 9.02
C SER A 135 8.46 -11.67 7.92
N PRO A 136 7.89 -12.85 8.15
CA PRO A 136 7.04 -13.51 7.17
C PRO A 136 5.89 -12.59 6.75
N THR A 137 5.71 -12.44 5.46
CA THR A 137 4.60 -11.68 4.88
C THR A 137 4.05 -12.50 3.73
N GLY A 138 2.86 -13.05 3.92
CA GLY A 138 2.24 -13.93 2.94
C GLY A 138 1.99 -13.26 1.59
N ASP A 139 1.81 -14.10 0.58
CA ASP A 139 1.38 -13.65 -0.75
C ASP A 139 0.02 -12.99 -0.68
N VAL A 140 -0.17 -12.01 -1.54
CA VAL A 140 -1.42 -11.27 -1.65
C VAL A 140 -1.91 -11.30 -3.09
N GLN A 141 -3.16 -11.70 -3.27
CA GLN A 141 -3.86 -11.58 -4.53
C GLN A 141 -5.24 -10.99 -4.26
N GLY A 142 -5.65 -10.03 -5.06
CA GLY A 142 -6.96 -9.41 -4.94
C GLY A 142 -7.36 -8.68 -6.20
N SER A 143 -8.68 -8.53 -6.36
CA SER A 143 -9.28 -7.77 -7.44
C SER A 143 -10.38 -6.86 -6.90
N ARG A 144 -10.65 -5.80 -7.64
CA ARG A 144 -11.66 -4.82 -7.31
C ARG A 144 -12.29 -4.27 -8.58
N ASN A 145 -13.62 -4.25 -8.60
CA ASN A 145 -14.38 -3.53 -9.59
C ASN A 145 -14.92 -2.23 -8.97
N VAL A 146 -14.84 -1.15 -9.72
CA VAL A 146 -15.37 0.15 -9.31
C VAL A 146 -16.28 0.69 -10.41
N VAL A 147 -17.51 1.03 -10.04
CA VAL A 147 -18.44 1.76 -10.91
C VAL A 147 -18.57 3.16 -10.36
N SER A 148 -18.37 4.16 -11.20
CA SER A 148 -18.44 5.56 -10.81
C SER A 148 -19.43 6.31 -11.70
N ALA A 149 -20.22 7.21 -11.08
CA ALA A 149 -21.01 8.21 -11.78
C ALA A 149 -20.63 9.59 -11.24
N PHE A 150 -20.44 10.55 -12.11
CA PHE A 150 -20.07 11.90 -11.69
C PHE A 150 -20.71 12.96 -12.56
N THR A 151 -20.90 14.13 -11.96
CA THR A 151 -21.37 15.31 -12.68
C THR A 151 -20.65 16.55 -12.16
N GLU A 152 -20.47 17.50 -13.05
CA GLU A 152 -19.91 18.81 -12.78
C GLU A 152 -20.73 19.87 -13.46
N LEU A 153 -21.00 20.96 -12.74
CA LEU A 153 -21.71 22.16 -13.23
C LEU A 153 -20.76 23.35 -13.11
N GLN A 154 -20.67 24.10 -14.19
CA GLN A 154 -20.05 25.41 -14.23
C GLN A 154 -21.17 26.46 -14.37
N ILE A 155 -21.35 27.30 -13.35
CA ILE A 155 -22.50 28.18 -13.22
C ILE A 155 -22.02 29.64 -13.15
N PRO A 156 -22.07 30.39 -14.25
CA PRO A 156 -21.76 31.82 -14.27
C PRO A 156 -22.95 32.61 -13.70
N LEU A 157 -22.97 32.83 -12.37
CA LEU A 157 -24.08 33.49 -11.68
C LEU A 157 -24.27 34.95 -12.16
N THR A 158 -23.14 35.65 -12.37
CA THR A 158 -23.09 37.01 -12.93
C THR A 158 -21.79 37.17 -13.70
N ASP A 159 -21.59 38.27 -14.41
CA ASP A 159 -20.35 38.62 -15.10
C ASP A 159 -19.11 38.61 -14.18
N LYS A 160 -19.32 38.68 -12.85
CA LYS A 160 -18.24 38.74 -11.86
C LYS A 160 -18.22 37.55 -10.91
N ILE A 161 -19.24 36.73 -10.90
CA ILE A 161 -19.36 35.62 -9.94
C ILE A 161 -19.60 34.34 -10.70
N ASN A 162 -18.72 33.39 -10.53
CA ASN A 162 -18.84 32.04 -11.06
C ASN A 162 -18.84 31.01 -9.92
N MET A 163 -19.57 29.94 -10.12
CA MET A 163 -19.65 28.82 -9.18
C MET A 163 -19.41 27.51 -9.92
N GLN A 164 -18.69 26.61 -9.28
CA GLN A 164 -18.50 25.24 -9.73
C GLN A 164 -19.07 24.31 -8.67
N ALA A 165 -19.91 23.36 -9.08
CA ALA A 165 -20.43 22.30 -8.24
C ALA A 165 -20.12 20.95 -8.89
N ALA A 166 -19.62 19.99 -8.11
CA ALA A 166 -19.33 18.66 -8.61
C ALA A 166 -19.70 17.61 -7.56
N VAL A 167 -20.17 16.47 -8.03
CA VAL A 167 -20.42 15.29 -7.20
C VAL A 167 -19.95 14.04 -7.95
N ARG A 168 -19.33 13.10 -7.21
CA ARG A 168 -18.95 11.78 -7.69
C ARG A 168 -19.43 10.74 -6.70
N HIS A 169 -20.09 9.72 -7.20
CA HIS A 169 -20.47 8.53 -6.47
C HIS A 169 -19.73 7.32 -7.02
N GLU A 170 -19.17 6.51 -6.14
CA GLU A 170 -18.40 5.31 -6.47
C GLU A 170 -18.91 4.13 -5.66
N THR A 171 -19.08 3.00 -6.35
CA THR A 171 -19.42 1.72 -5.74
C THR A 171 -18.24 0.75 -5.96
N PHE A 172 -17.70 0.23 -4.88
CA PHE A 172 -16.57 -0.69 -4.86
C PHE A 172 -17.08 -2.11 -4.57
N SER A 173 -16.57 -3.11 -5.28
CA SER A 173 -16.99 -4.51 -5.09
C SER A 173 -16.59 -5.10 -3.74
N ASP A 174 -15.58 -4.54 -3.08
CA ASP A 174 -14.96 -5.08 -1.86
C ASP A 174 -15.11 -4.17 -0.63
N TYR A 175 -15.54 -2.92 -0.81
CA TYR A 175 -15.56 -1.95 0.28
C TYR A 175 -16.94 -1.36 0.56
N GLY A 176 -17.79 -1.16 -0.46
CA GLY A 176 -19.06 -0.45 -0.38
C GLY A 176 -19.07 0.83 -1.20
N ASP A 177 -19.78 1.86 -0.76
CA ASP A 177 -20.02 3.06 -1.54
C ASP A 177 -19.32 4.29 -0.96
N SER A 178 -19.00 5.24 -1.83
CA SER A 178 -18.50 6.56 -1.43
C SER A 178 -19.12 7.66 -2.28
N THR A 179 -19.46 8.76 -1.65
CA THR A 179 -19.90 9.96 -2.35
C THR A 179 -19.06 11.15 -1.91
N VAL A 180 -18.46 11.82 -2.87
CA VAL A 180 -17.69 13.05 -2.65
C VAL A 180 -18.31 14.19 -3.43
N ALA A 181 -18.28 15.39 -2.84
CA ALA A 181 -18.82 16.60 -3.44
C ALA A 181 -17.83 17.76 -3.31
N LYS A 182 -17.88 18.68 -4.25
CA LYS A 182 -17.11 19.93 -4.26
C LYS A 182 -18.01 21.10 -4.60
N LEU A 183 -17.81 22.21 -3.92
CA LEU A 183 -18.35 23.50 -4.26
C LEU A 183 -17.23 24.53 -4.28
N ALA A 184 -17.15 25.33 -5.34
CA ALA A 184 -16.19 26.40 -5.46
C ALA A 184 -16.88 27.67 -5.95
N LEU A 185 -16.40 28.81 -5.49
CA LEU A 185 -16.88 30.15 -5.84
C LEU A 185 -15.68 30.98 -6.26
N GLY A 186 -15.84 31.69 -7.38
CA GLY A 186 -14.93 32.74 -7.82
C GLY A 186 -15.69 34.06 -7.87
N TRP A 187 -15.10 35.14 -7.39
CA TRP A 187 -15.69 36.49 -7.40
C TRP A 187 -14.62 37.52 -7.77
N ASP A 188 -14.82 38.15 -8.93
CA ASP A 188 -14.03 39.27 -9.43
C ASP A 188 -14.53 40.56 -8.79
N ILE A 189 -13.98 40.92 -7.63
CA ILE A 189 -14.43 42.08 -6.82
C ILE A 189 -14.06 43.37 -7.53
N ALA A 190 -12.87 43.46 -8.06
CA ALA A 190 -12.33 44.62 -8.76
C ALA A 190 -11.30 44.18 -9.80
N PRO A 191 -10.92 45.02 -10.80
CA PRO A 191 -9.92 44.64 -11.83
C PRO A 191 -8.57 44.20 -11.31
N TRP A 192 -8.30 44.40 -10.03
CA TRP A 192 -7.05 44.09 -9.35
C TRP A 192 -7.22 43.16 -8.13
N VAL A 193 -8.47 42.68 -7.85
CA VAL A 193 -8.78 41.79 -6.71
C VAL A 193 -9.76 40.71 -7.11
N ASP A 194 -9.34 39.45 -7.02
CA ASP A 194 -10.18 38.27 -7.13
C ASP A 194 -10.27 37.57 -5.78
N PHE A 195 -11.46 37.07 -5.46
CA PHE A 195 -11.70 36.17 -4.32
C PHE A 195 -12.08 34.79 -4.81
N ARG A 196 -11.47 33.74 -4.21
CA ARG A 196 -11.79 32.36 -4.50
C ARG A 196 -11.95 31.57 -3.20
N ALA A 197 -13.01 30.79 -3.12
CA ALA A 197 -13.28 29.88 -2.02
C ALA A 197 -13.71 28.52 -2.54
N SER A 198 -13.30 27.45 -1.87
CA SER A 198 -13.76 26.11 -2.20
C SER A 198 -13.87 25.24 -0.95
N ALA A 199 -14.86 24.34 -0.97
CA ALA A 199 -15.04 23.31 0.02
C ALA A 199 -15.28 21.98 -0.70
N SER A 200 -14.70 20.90 -0.20
CA SER A 200 -14.91 19.55 -0.75
C SER A 200 -14.82 18.50 0.35
N THR A 201 -15.59 17.44 0.18
CA THR A 201 -15.37 16.19 0.91
C THR A 201 -14.33 15.36 0.18
N ALA A 202 -13.62 14.50 0.90
CA ALA A 202 -12.63 13.59 0.33
C ALA A 202 -12.85 12.18 0.88
N PHE A 203 -12.59 11.20 0.04
CA PHE A 203 -12.60 9.79 0.40
C PHE A 203 -11.39 9.09 -0.22
N ARG A 204 -10.85 8.12 0.48
CA ARG A 204 -9.82 7.22 -0.03
C ARG A 204 -10.18 5.80 0.33
N ALA A 205 -10.46 4.99 -0.68
CA ALA A 205 -10.67 3.55 -0.49
C ALA A 205 -9.41 2.90 0.10
N PRO A 206 -9.55 1.90 0.97
CA PRO A 206 -8.44 1.05 1.38
C PRO A 206 -7.76 0.43 0.15
N ASN A 207 -6.45 0.21 0.22
CA ASN A 207 -5.72 -0.45 -0.84
C ASN A 207 -6.17 -1.92 -0.95
N ILE A 208 -6.21 -2.48 -2.18
CA ILE A 208 -6.57 -3.89 -2.44
C ILE A 208 -5.69 -4.84 -1.62
N ILE A 209 -4.39 -4.54 -1.47
CA ILE A 209 -3.48 -5.33 -0.63
C ILE A 209 -3.98 -5.33 0.83
N GLN A 210 -4.34 -4.17 1.39
CA GLN A 210 -4.81 -4.06 2.77
C GLN A 210 -6.12 -4.82 3.02
N MET A 211 -6.99 -4.91 2.00
CA MET A 211 -8.25 -5.65 2.09
C MET A 211 -8.06 -7.16 1.99
N ASN A 212 -6.98 -7.62 1.34
CA ASN A 212 -6.73 -9.03 1.06
C ASN A 212 -5.58 -9.62 1.90
N GLU A 213 -4.84 -8.80 2.65
CA GLU A 213 -3.83 -9.28 3.60
C GLU A 213 -4.49 -10.07 4.74
N LYS A 214 -4.27 -11.38 4.78
CA LYS A 214 -4.84 -12.25 5.82
C LYS A 214 -4.11 -12.14 7.14
N THR A 215 -2.78 -12.05 7.09
CA THR A 215 -1.93 -12.01 8.28
C THR A 215 -0.66 -11.23 7.98
N VAL A 216 -0.37 -10.22 8.78
CA VAL A 216 0.86 -9.45 8.71
C VAL A 216 1.65 -9.64 9.99
N VAL A 217 2.83 -10.22 9.87
CA VAL A 217 3.78 -10.34 10.98
C VAL A 217 4.74 -9.17 10.95
N ARG A 218 4.86 -8.47 12.07
CA ARG A 218 5.84 -7.38 12.24
C ARG A 218 6.67 -7.66 13.48
N SER A 219 7.96 -7.78 13.32
CA SER A 219 8.92 -7.89 14.41
C SER A 219 9.41 -6.51 14.82
N GLY A 220 9.51 -6.27 16.09
CA GLY A 220 10.09 -5.03 16.61
C GLY A 220 10.72 -5.28 17.98
N THR A 221 11.99 -4.90 18.11
CA THR A 221 12.68 -4.96 19.40
C THR A 221 12.23 -3.80 20.29
N ARG A 222 11.84 -4.11 21.50
CA ARG A 222 11.47 -3.14 22.53
C ARG A 222 12.25 -3.41 23.80
N TYR A 223 12.56 -2.35 24.53
CA TYR A 223 13.07 -2.49 25.90
C TYR A 223 11.92 -2.65 26.87
N ASP A 224 12.02 -3.62 27.75
CA ASP A 224 11.12 -3.72 28.90
C ASP A 224 11.51 -2.65 29.93
N ARG A 225 10.79 -1.54 29.92
CA ARG A 225 11.06 -0.42 30.82
C ARG A 225 10.83 -0.77 32.29
N ALA A 226 9.89 -1.70 32.57
CA ALA A 226 9.63 -2.11 33.94
C ALA A 226 10.76 -2.97 34.48
N ALA A 227 11.20 -3.99 33.73
CA ALA A 227 12.36 -4.80 34.07
C ALA A 227 13.64 -3.96 34.17
N PHE A 228 13.84 -3.01 33.24
CA PHE A 228 14.97 -2.08 33.30
C PHE A 228 14.96 -1.23 34.58
N GLN A 229 13.81 -0.67 34.97
CA GLN A 229 13.71 0.12 36.22
C GLN A 229 13.94 -0.71 37.49
N VAL A 230 13.40 -1.93 37.52
CA VAL A 230 13.60 -2.83 38.67
C VAL A 230 15.08 -3.23 38.80
N ASN A 231 15.73 -3.55 37.71
CA ASN A 231 17.14 -3.97 37.70
C ASN A 231 18.10 -2.80 37.96
N ALA A 232 17.77 -1.59 37.51
CA ALA A 232 18.57 -0.39 37.78
C ALA A 232 18.66 -0.04 39.28
N VAL A 233 17.70 -0.51 40.10
CA VAL A 233 17.72 -0.33 41.54
C VAL A 233 18.62 -1.37 42.24
N GLN A 234 18.93 -2.48 41.58
CA GLN A 234 19.67 -3.60 42.22
C GLN A 234 21.19 -3.56 42.02
N SER A 235 21.67 -3.29 40.82
CA SER A 235 23.09 -2.97 40.52
C SER A 235 23.30 -2.64 39.05
N VAL A 236 24.39 -1.92 38.74
CA VAL A 236 24.75 -1.57 37.34
C VAL A 236 25.12 -2.81 36.53
N GLU A 237 25.68 -3.86 37.15
CA GLU A 237 26.01 -5.13 36.51
C GLU A 237 24.76 -5.88 36.03
N ASN A 238 23.71 -5.92 36.86
CA ASN A 238 22.46 -6.56 36.49
C ASN A 238 21.67 -5.82 35.40
N VAL A 239 21.91 -4.53 35.19
CA VAL A 239 21.29 -3.74 34.14
C VAL A 239 21.85 -4.11 32.75
N ILE A 240 23.12 -4.52 32.69
CA ILE A 240 23.78 -4.95 31.45
C ILE A 240 23.37 -6.36 31.06
N ASP A 241 23.17 -7.23 32.05
CA ASP A 241 22.82 -8.64 31.84
C ASP A 241 21.32 -8.88 31.63
N SER A 242 20.49 -7.94 32.07
CA SER A 242 19.04 -7.97 31.83
C SER A 242 18.67 -7.22 30.55
N ASP A 243 19.24 -7.62 29.44
CA ASP A 243 18.79 -7.12 28.14
C ASP A 243 17.41 -7.72 27.82
N SER A 244 16.40 -7.22 28.53
CA SER A 244 15.01 -7.58 28.38
C SER A 244 14.45 -7.02 27.07
N ARG A 245 15.15 -7.30 25.98
CA ARG A 245 14.65 -7.10 24.63
C ARG A 245 13.65 -8.19 24.36
N TYR A 246 12.42 -7.81 24.07
CA TYR A 246 11.44 -8.74 23.58
C TYR A 246 10.99 -8.33 22.18
N THR A 247 10.80 -9.33 21.34
CA THR A 247 10.24 -9.14 20.00
C THR A 247 8.73 -9.15 20.12
N ILE A 248 8.10 -8.02 19.82
CA ILE A 248 6.65 -7.96 19.69
C ILE A 248 6.32 -8.36 18.25
N GLN A 249 5.61 -9.47 18.12
CA GLN A 249 4.97 -9.85 16.86
C GLN A 249 3.54 -9.33 16.88
N ARG A 250 3.23 -8.41 15.97
CA ARG A 250 1.86 -7.97 15.76
C ARG A 250 1.30 -8.74 14.58
N MET A 251 0.25 -9.50 14.84
CA MET A 251 -0.59 -10.06 13.81
C MET A 251 -1.75 -9.09 13.59
N ALA A 252 -1.87 -8.55 12.39
CA ALA A 252 -3.11 -7.95 11.94
C ALA A 252 -3.86 -9.03 11.17
N THR A 253 -4.96 -9.49 11.72
CA THR A 253 -5.93 -10.27 10.95
C THR A 253 -6.80 -9.29 10.21
N GLY A 254 -6.89 -9.42 8.88
CA GLY A 254 -7.87 -8.68 8.10
C GLY A 254 -9.28 -8.90 8.68
N ALA A 255 -10.02 -7.82 8.83
CA ALA A 255 -11.43 -7.84 9.24
C ALA A 255 -12.32 -8.15 8.06
#